data_2ed644b1b9fb87342a7d81a3346874b4
#
_entry.id   2ed644b1b9fb87342a7d81a3346874b4
#
_cell.length_a   1.000
_cell.length_b   1.000
_cell.length_c   1.000
_cell.angle_alpha   90.00
_cell.angle_beta   90.00
_cell.angle_gamma   90.00
#
_symmetry.space_group_name_H-M   'P 1'
#
loop_
_entity.id
_entity.type
_entity.pdbx_description
1 polymer ?
#
loop_
_entity_poly.entity_id
_entity_poly.type
_entity_poly.pdbx_seq_one_letter_code
_entity_poly.pdbx_strand_id
1 'polypeptide(L)'
;MKRKLLYACTSALLLTAMLQTTSCKKEDSTQEPAAPTYADYSISPENADSLMKVISFGNATRKTTAWPTDNSTNTVKLEYDPSLTVSTGGSTTYLPIVFKGTEAFTKVLLQIKGATSGYFVFDASAAGMSGTFFVPMTIPKSVMQGNFRLIVLLQNASGQIVGSKMLDVPVQIKKPYECLTNGSKVSGSSGITQTMHALSGKAGNVKITWNTYSVPDRIDVYVDGQWKDGTGGTSSPPPPLCACSAPLPGFVGSSGTFTIPVEASNKNIEVYVSGCTGSNTAWDYTLNCPN
;
A
#
# COMPACT_ATOMS: atom_id res chain seq x y z
N MET A 1 -17.64 -86.70 20.62
CA MET A 1 -17.46 -86.78 22.07
C MET A 1 -17.39 -85.36 22.56
N LYS A 2 -18.45 -84.87 23.20
CA LYS A 2 -18.60 -84.47 24.63
C LYS A 2 -17.33 -83.78 25.13
N ARG A 3 -17.37 -82.45 25.51
CA ARG A 3 -18.05 -81.96 26.74
C ARG A 3 -18.16 -80.46 26.74
N LYS A 4 -19.26 -79.99 27.21
CA LYS A 4 -19.56 -78.63 27.78
C LYS A 4 -18.67 -78.36 28.96
N LEU A 5 -18.37 -77.09 29.24
CA LEU A 5 -18.46 -76.54 30.58
C LEU A 5 -18.65 -75.01 30.52
N LEU A 6 -19.71 -74.60 31.19
CA LEU A 6 -20.01 -73.25 31.67
C LEU A 6 -19.06 -72.91 32.83
N TYR A 7 -18.94 -71.62 33.09
CA TYR A 7 -18.90 -70.83 34.33
C TYR A 7 -17.98 -69.63 34.13
N ALA A 8 -18.09 -68.50 34.64
CA ALA A 8 -19.07 -67.82 35.49
C ALA A 8 -18.62 -66.33 35.52
N CYS A 9 -19.57 -65.46 35.74
CA CYS A 9 -19.37 -64.05 36.00
C CYS A 9 -18.33 -63.79 37.10
N THR A 10 -17.42 -62.81 36.84
CA THR A 10 -16.94 -61.96 37.91
C THR A 10 -16.78 -60.54 37.37
N SER A 11 -17.55 -59.67 37.97
CA SER A 11 -17.51 -58.23 37.80
C SER A 11 -16.16 -57.67 38.27
N ALA A 12 -15.41 -57.11 37.35
CA ALA A 12 -14.27 -56.25 37.70
C ALA A 12 -14.58 -54.85 37.17
N LEU A 13 -14.98 -53.97 38.09
CA LEU A 13 -15.01 -52.53 37.90
C LEU A 13 -13.59 -52.07 37.56
N LEU A 14 -13.27 -51.85 36.29
CA LEU A 14 -12.10 -51.12 35.90
C LEU A 14 -12.49 -49.63 35.79
N LEU A 15 -12.10 -48.89 36.80
CA LEU A 15 -12.04 -47.44 36.81
C LEU A 15 -11.07 -47.00 35.74
N THR A 16 -11.56 -46.73 34.52
CA THR A 16 -10.77 -46.06 33.50
C THR A 16 -10.74 -44.57 33.87
N ALA A 17 -9.65 -44.18 34.55
CA ALA A 17 -9.26 -42.81 34.66
C ALA A 17 -9.05 -42.24 33.23
N MET A 18 -10.01 -41.49 32.70
CA MET A 18 -9.81 -40.65 31.54
C MET A 18 -8.80 -39.57 31.94
N LEU A 19 -7.56 -39.78 31.57
CA LEU A 19 -6.60 -38.69 31.41
C LEU A 19 -7.15 -37.81 30.31
N GLN A 20 -7.88 -36.79 30.67
CA GLN A 20 -8.12 -35.65 29.81
C GLN A 20 -6.76 -34.95 29.64
N THR A 21 -6.05 -35.32 28.59
CA THR A 21 -5.01 -34.45 28.07
C THR A 21 -5.71 -33.18 27.56
N THR A 22 -5.79 -32.18 28.41
CA THR A 22 -6.04 -30.80 28.00
C THR A 22 -4.85 -30.41 27.13
N SER A 23 -4.96 -30.75 25.84
CA SER A 23 -4.17 -30.12 24.79
C SER A 23 -4.48 -28.63 24.88
N CYS A 24 -3.60 -27.84 25.48
CA CYS A 24 -3.54 -26.42 25.26
C CYS A 24 -3.33 -26.22 23.76
N LYS A 25 -4.43 -26.19 22.99
CA LYS A 25 -4.44 -25.49 21.73
C LYS A 25 -4.11 -24.05 22.09
N LYS A 26 -2.87 -23.69 21.88
CA LYS A 26 -2.47 -22.32 21.70
C LYS A 26 -3.32 -21.85 20.51
N GLU A 27 -4.44 -21.21 20.79
CA GLU A 27 -5.13 -20.43 19.78
C GLU A 27 -4.14 -19.35 19.35
N ASP A 28 -3.41 -19.65 18.30
CA ASP A 28 -2.78 -18.65 17.46
C ASP A 28 -3.93 -17.87 16.83
N SER A 29 -4.53 -17.00 17.61
CA SER A 29 -5.44 -15.98 17.12
C SER A 29 -4.60 -14.88 16.45
N THR A 30 -3.85 -15.23 15.42
CA THR A 30 -3.62 -14.32 14.31
C THR A 30 -4.94 -14.21 13.57
N GLN A 31 -5.92 -13.62 14.24
CA GLN A 31 -7.09 -13.11 13.56
C GLN A 31 -6.56 -12.01 12.65
N GLU A 32 -6.31 -12.40 11.40
CA GLU A 32 -6.07 -11.47 10.33
C GLU A 32 -7.17 -10.41 10.44
N PRO A 33 -6.83 -9.12 10.63
CA PRO A 33 -7.86 -8.10 10.79
C PRO A 33 -8.80 -8.26 9.60
N ALA A 34 -10.09 -8.49 9.88
CA ALA A 34 -11.10 -8.62 8.84
C ALA A 34 -10.90 -7.46 7.85
N ALA A 35 -10.76 -7.78 6.56
CA ALA A 35 -10.58 -6.79 5.53
C ALA A 35 -11.62 -5.69 5.74
N PRO A 36 -11.24 -4.42 5.88
CA PRO A 36 -12.17 -3.37 6.21
C PRO A 36 -13.24 -3.33 5.13
N THR A 37 -14.50 -3.50 5.53
CA THR A 37 -15.65 -3.29 4.65
C THR A 37 -15.69 -1.79 4.35
N TYR A 38 -15.28 -1.43 3.12
CA TYR A 38 -15.32 -0.05 2.67
C TYR A 38 -16.78 0.35 2.45
N ALA A 39 -17.23 1.37 3.17
CA ALA A 39 -18.44 2.04 2.79
C ALA A 39 -18.22 2.65 1.40
N ASP A 40 -19.06 2.29 0.42
CA ASP A 40 -19.09 2.99 -0.84
C ASP A 40 -19.39 4.47 -0.54
N TYR A 41 -18.39 5.32 -0.67
CA TYR A 41 -18.61 6.73 -0.76
C TYR A 41 -19.34 6.95 -2.10
N SER A 42 -20.65 6.97 -2.07
CA SER A 42 -21.40 7.65 -3.10
C SER A 42 -21.08 9.14 -2.96
N ILE A 43 -19.98 9.55 -3.60
CA ILE A 43 -19.53 10.93 -3.55
C ILE A 43 -20.57 11.74 -4.31
N SER A 44 -21.40 12.48 -3.57
CA SER A 44 -22.25 13.49 -4.20
C SER A 44 -21.36 14.51 -4.92
N PRO A 45 -21.83 15.22 -5.94
CA PRO A 45 -21.04 16.27 -6.59
C PRO A 45 -20.47 17.30 -5.61
N GLU A 46 -21.20 17.63 -4.55
CA GLU A 46 -20.77 18.53 -3.50
C GLU A 46 -19.57 18.00 -2.71
N ASN A 47 -19.56 16.72 -2.40
CA ASN A 47 -18.44 16.07 -1.75
C ASN A 47 -17.24 15.94 -2.69
N ALA A 48 -17.46 15.67 -3.98
CA ALA A 48 -16.40 15.61 -4.97
C ALA A 48 -15.68 16.96 -5.12
N ASP A 49 -16.42 18.06 -5.18
CA ASP A 49 -15.84 19.40 -5.22
C ASP A 49 -15.12 19.79 -3.93
N SER A 50 -15.61 19.34 -2.77
CA SER A 50 -14.94 19.50 -1.49
C SER A 50 -13.63 18.72 -1.45
N LEU A 51 -13.60 17.49 -1.94
CA LEU A 51 -12.38 16.68 -2.07
C LEU A 51 -11.39 17.32 -3.05
N MET A 52 -11.84 17.83 -4.19
CA MET A 52 -11.00 18.53 -5.18
C MET A 52 -10.31 19.78 -4.60
N LYS A 53 -10.84 20.38 -3.52
CA LYS A 53 -10.22 21.52 -2.84
C LYS A 53 -9.10 21.12 -1.87
N VAL A 54 -9.20 19.94 -1.30
CA VAL A 54 -8.31 19.48 -0.21
C VAL A 54 -7.30 18.43 -0.61
N ILE A 55 -7.57 17.63 -1.65
CA ILE A 55 -6.60 16.71 -2.23
C ILE A 55 -5.62 17.50 -3.10
N SER A 56 -4.36 17.15 -3.03
CA SER A 56 -3.34 17.67 -3.94
C SER A 56 -2.69 16.53 -4.73
N PHE A 57 -2.24 16.86 -5.93
CA PHE A 57 -1.59 15.93 -6.83
C PHE A 57 -0.18 16.46 -7.17
N GLY A 58 0.75 16.30 -6.23
CA GLY A 58 2.15 16.68 -6.41
C GLY A 58 2.33 18.07 -7.05
N ASN A 59 3.03 18.12 -8.16
CA ASN A 59 3.28 19.34 -8.94
C ASN A 59 2.21 19.65 -10.01
N ALA A 60 1.05 18.98 -9.98
CA ALA A 60 -0.01 19.23 -10.95
C ALA A 60 -0.57 20.64 -10.81
N THR A 61 -0.84 21.28 -11.95
CA THR A 61 -1.49 22.58 -12.00
C THR A 61 -3.00 22.40 -11.95
N ARG A 62 -3.67 23.06 -11.02
CA ARG A 62 -5.13 23.08 -10.96
C ARG A 62 -5.70 24.01 -12.04
N LYS A 63 -6.71 23.52 -12.78
CA LYS A 63 -7.51 24.26 -13.74
C LYS A 63 -8.95 24.39 -13.21
N THR A 64 -9.53 25.59 -13.34
CA THR A 64 -10.92 25.88 -12.94
C THR A 64 -11.89 25.90 -14.13
N THR A 65 -11.39 25.54 -15.30
CA THR A 65 -12.22 25.40 -16.50
C THR A 65 -12.99 24.10 -16.47
N ALA A 66 -14.02 24.00 -17.34
CA ALA A 66 -14.78 22.75 -17.47
C ALA A 66 -13.87 21.56 -17.83
N TRP A 67 -14.24 20.39 -17.30
CA TRP A 67 -13.60 19.12 -17.63
C TRP A 67 -13.74 18.87 -19.14
N PRO A 68 -12.66 18.47 -19.83
CA PRO A 68 -12.73 18.13 -21.24
C PRO A 68 -13.69 16.97 -21.48
N THR A 69 -14.41 17.02 -22.60
CA THR A 69 -15.25 15.89 -23.00
C THR A 69 -14.36 14.68 -23.29
N ASP A 70 -14.72 13.54 -22.73
CA ASP A 70 -14.04 12.28 -23.03
C ASP A 70 -14.49 11.76 -24.40
N ASN A 71 -13.76 12.17 -25.42
CA ASN A 71 -13.87 11.68 -26.79
C ASN A 71 -12.62 10.90 -27.18
N SER A 72 -12.12 10.10 -26.24
CA SER A 72 -10.87 9.37 -26.37
C SER A 72 -10.85 8.48 -27.63
N THR A 73 -9.75 8.57 -28.36
CA THR A 73 -9.45 7.64 -29.47
C THR A 73 -9.03 6.27 -28.98
N ASN A 74 -8.71 6.13 -27.67
CA ASN A 74 -8.22 4.91 -27.04
C ASN A 74 -6.95 4.32 -27.72
N THR A 75 -6.15 5.18 -28.33
CA THR A 75 -4.84 4.81 -28.90
C THR A 75 -3.82 4.54 -27.80
N VAL A 76 -4.07 5.01 -26.57
CA VAL A 76 -3.32 4.69 -25.36
C VAL A 76 -4.21 4.00 -24.35
N LYS A 77 -3.90 2.75 -24.04
CA LYS A 77 -4.57 1.97 -23.00
C LYS A 77 -3.95 2.26 -21.63
N LEU A 78 -4.79 2.41 -20.63
CA LEU A 78 -4.41 2.61 -19.25
C LEU A 78 -4.80 1.40 -18.41
N GLU A 79 -3.89 0.95 -17.57
CA GLU A 79 -4.12 -0.11 -16.59
C GLU A 79 -3.79 0.43 -15.20
N TYR A 80 -4.59 0.03 -14.23
CA TYR A 80 -4.41 0.38 -12.83
C TYR A 80 -4.93 -0.76 -11.97
N ASP A 81 -4.09 -1.19 -11.04
CA ASP A 81 -4.45 -2.18 -10.04
C ASP A 81 -4.57 -1.48 -8.67
N PRO A 82 -5.77 -1.35 -8.09
CA PRO A 82 -5.97 -0.71 -6.82
C PRO A 82 -5.32 -1.47 -5.65
N SER A 83 -4.97 -2.75 -5.82
CA SER A 83 -4.29 -3.54 -4.80
C SER A 83 -2.82 -3.15 -4.61
N LEU A 84 -2.22 -2.49 -5.61
CA LEU A 84 -0.81 -2.06 -5.56
C LEU A 84 -0.56 -0.84 -4.68
N THR A 85 -1.59 -0.11 -4.31
CA THR A 85 -1.46 1.08 -3.47
C THR A 85 -2.62 1.23 -2.51
N VAL A 86 -2.30 1.57 -1.28
CA VAL A 86 -3.29 1.95 -0.28
C VAL A 86 -3.07 3.40 0.09
N SER A 87 -4.07 4.22 -0.16
CA SER A 87 -4.05 5.63 0.24
C SER A 87 -4.48 5.79 1.68
N THR A 88 -3.76 6.60 2.44
CA THR A 88 -4.12 6.93 3.83
C THR A 88 -4.27 8.43 4.00
N GLY A 89 -5.24 8.86 4.80
CA GLY A 89 -5.39 10.26 5.15
C GLY A 89 -4.15 10.81 5.86
N GLY A 90 -3.65 11.95 5.39
CA GLY A 90 -2.45 12.62 5.92
C GLY A 90 -1.14 12.17 5.32
N SER A 91 -1.15 11.33 4.28
CA SER A 91 0.04 10.89 3.57
C SER A 91 -0.05 11.15 2.07
N THR A 92 1.11 11.14 1.40
CA THR A 92 1.17 11.12 -0.06
C THR A 92 1.24 9.68 -0.54
N THR A 93 0.32 9.32 -1.40
CA THR A 93 0.27 8.03 -2.07
C THR A 93 0.61 8.23 -3.54
N TYR A 94 1.26 7.27 -4.16
CA TYR A 94 1.62 7.30 -5.57
C TYR A 94 0.83 6.24 -6.30
N LEU A 95 -0.08 6.68 -7.14
CA LEU A 95 -0.92 5.79 -7.94
C LEU A 95 -0.12 5.35 -9.18
N PRO A 96 0.25 4.08 -9.30
CA PRO A 96 0.95 3.58 -10.49
C PRO A 96 -0.05 3.37 -11.61
N ILE A 97 0.09 4.11 -12.69
CA ILE A 97 -0.72 3.95 -13.89
C ILE A 97 0.16 3.43 -15.00
N VAL A 98 -0.08 2.19 -15.39
CA VAL A 98 0.60 1.56 -16.53
C VAL A 98 -0.09 2.01 -17.81
N PHE A 99 0.69 2.39 -18.80
CA PHE A 99 0.17 2.79 -20.09
C PHE A 99 0.91 2.11 -21.23
N LYS A 100 0.17 1.82 -22.28
CA LYS A 100 0.68 1.27 -23.53
C LYS A 100 -0.10 1.80 -24.69
N GLY A 101 0.56 2.40 -25.67
CA GLY A 101 -0.11 3.00 -26.81
C GLY A 101 0.71 3.02 -28.08
N THR A 102 0.08 3.49 -29.14
CA THR A 102 0.68 3.74 -30.43
C THR A 102 0.92 5.23 -30.66
N GLU A 103 0.56 6.07 -29.71
CA GLU A 103 0.67 7.52 -29.76
C GLU A 103 1.24 8.05 -28.44
N ALA A 104 2.05 9.11 -28.52
CA ALA A 104 2.57 9.79 -27.36
C ALA A 104 1.53 10.79 -26.79
N PHE A 105 1.49 10.92 -25.47
CA PHE A 105 0.74 11.95 -24.78
C PHE A 105 1.69 12.91 -24.06
N THR A 106 1.23 14.13 -23.84
CA THR A 106 2.03 15.20 -23.21
C THR A 106 1.43 15.68 -21.89
N LYS A 107 0.17 15.35 -21.63
CA LYS A 107 -0.51 15.74 -20.40
C LYS A 107 -1.34 14.61 -19.83
N VAL A 108 -1.40 14.55 -18.49
CA VAL A 108 -2.32 13.73 -17.74
C VAL A 108 -3.29 14.65 -17.01
N LEU A 109 -4.57 14.50 -17.26
CA LEU A 109 -5.64 15.25 -16.63
C LEU A 109 -6.31 14.38 -15.58
N LEU A 110 -6.56 14.92 -14.39
CA LEU A 110 -7.13 14.20 -13.25
C LEU A 110 -8.34 14.95 -12.69
N GLN A 111 -9.42 14.25 -12.48
CA GLN A 111 -10.61 14.79 -11.82
C GLN A 111 -11.25 13.73 -10.93
N ILE A 112 -11.70 14.11 -9.75
CA ILE A 112 -12.55 13.24 -8.94
C ILE A 112 -13.92 13.14 -9.63
N LYS A 113 -14.40 11.92 -9.84
CA LYS A 113 -15.70 11.69 -10.48
C LYS A 113 -16.81 12.44 -9.74
N GLY A 114 -17.59 13.21 -10.49
CA GLY A 114 -18.67 14.04 -9.95
C GLY A 114 -18.27 15.47 -9.59
N ALA A 115 -16.97 15.79 -9.58
CA ALA A 115 -16.55 17.17 -9.38
C ALA A 115 -16.88 18.05 -10.58
N THR A 116 -17.22 19.31 -10.30
CA THR A 116 -17.52 20.36 -11.28
C THR A 116 -16.56 21.55 -11.18
N SER A 117 -15.82 21.65 -10.10
CA SER A 117 -14.97 22.80 -9.75
C SER A 117 -13.61 22.84 -10.46
N GLY A 118 -13.40 22.00 -11.47
CA GLY A 118 -12.17 21.96 -12.25
C GLY A 118 -11.44 20.63 -12.20
N TYR A 119 -10.16 20.64 -12.55
CA TYR A 119 -9.32 19.44 -12.65
C TYR A 119 -7.84 19.78 -12.47
N PHE A 120 -7.00 18.75 -12.37
CA PHE A 120 -5.56 18.88 -12.29
C PHE A 120 -4.88 18.44 -13.58
N VAL A 121 -3.77 19.06 -13.93
CA VAL A 121 -2.97 18.76 -15.13
C VAL A 121 -1.53 18.51 -14.75
N PHE A 122 -1.01 17.34 -15.12
CA PHE A 122 0.40 17.03 -15.10
C PHE A 122 1.02 17.22 -16.48
N ASP A 123 2.25 17.70 -16.51
CA ASP A 123 3.13 17.55 -17.67
C ASP A 123 3.66 16.11 -17.71
N ALA A 124 3.42 15.45 -18.82
CA ALA A 124 3.85 14.08 -19.11
C ALA A 124 4.65 13.97 -20.41
N SER A 125 5.19 15.08 -20.90
CA SER A 125 5.92 15.14 -22.16
C SER A 125 7.11 14.17 -22.26
N ALA A 126 7.64 13.71 -21.12
CA ALA A 126 8.72 12.74 -21.04
C ALA A 126 8.26 11.26 -20.96
N ALA A 127 6.94 10.99 -20.96
CA ALA A 127 6.44 9.64 -20.66
C ALA A 127 6.63 8.60 -21.77
N GLY A 128 6.84 9.04 -23.03
CA GLY A 128 6.94 8.11 -24.18
C GLY A 128 5.60 7.46 -24.57
N MET A 129 5.64 6.28 -25.18
CA MET A 129 4.44 5.54 -25.65
C MET A 129 4.06 4.35 -24.77
N SER A 130 4.92 3.93 -23.88
CA SER A 130 4.61 2.86 -22.91
C SER A 130 5.45 3.00 -21.65
N GLY A 131 4.93 2.56 -20.54
CA GLY A 131 5.61 2.61 -19.26
C GLY A 131 4.66 2.69 -18.08
N THR A 132 5.15 3.18 -16.97
CA THR A 132 4.36 3.50 -15.79
C THR A 132 4.63 4.93 -15.38
N PHE A 133 3.60 5.72 -15.19
CA PHE A 133 3.73 7.01 -14.52
C PHE A 133 3.04 6.96 -13.15
N PHE A 134 3.58 7.75 -12.23
CA PHE A 134 3.08 7.80 -10.87
C PHE A 134 2.36 9.10 -10.64
N VAL A 135 1.11 9.00 -10.18
CA VAL A 135 0.34 10.17 -9.75
C VAL A 135 0.54 10.36 -8.25
N PRO A 136 1.37 11.32 -7.82
CA PRO A 136 1.50 11.63 -6.41
C PRO A 136 0.23 12.32 -5.93
N MET A 137 -0.45 11.69 -4.98
CA MET A 137 -1.71 12.17 -4.43
C MET A 137 -1.59 12.29 -2.91
N THR A 138 -1.81 13.48 -2.39
CA THR A 138 -1.85 13.73 -0.94
C THR A 138 -3.28 13.90 -0.50
N ILE A 139 -3.72 13.04 0.41
CA ILE A 139 -5.04 13.06 1.01
C ILE A 139 -4.92 13.65 2.41
N PRO A 140 -5.66 14.72 2.75
CA PRO A 140 -5.65 15.28 4.10
C PRO A 140 -6.15 14.30 5.15
N LYS A 141 -5.69 14.45 6.39
CA LYS A 141 -6.15 13.64 7.54
C LYS A 141 -7.67 13.74 7.79
N SER A 142 -8.30 14.82 7.34
CA SER A 142 -9.74 15.03 7.46
C SER A 142 -10.58 14.18 6.51
N VAL A 143 -9.97 13.56 5.50
CA VAL A 143 -10.69 12.66 4.58
C VAL A 143 -10.87 11.32 5.27
N MET A 144 -12.14 10.99 5.51
CA MET A 144 -12.54 9.74 6.15
C MET A 144 -12.25 8.55 5.24
N GLN A 145 -12.22 7.35 5.83
CA GLN A 145 -12.09 6.09 5.13
C GLN A 145 -13.20 5.94 4.06
N GLY A 146 -12.83 5.47 2.88
CA GLY A 146 -13.78 5.21 1.79
C GLY A 146 -13.09 4.98 0.45
N ASN A 147 -13.89 4.86 -0.59
CA ASN A 147 -13.41 4.80 -1.98
C ASN A 147 -13.86 6.05 -2.72
N PHE A 148 -12.98 6.64 -3.49
CA PHE A 148 -13.39 7.63 -4.48
C PHE A 148 -12.90 7.21 -5.86
N ARG A 149 -13.55 7.74 -6.89
CA ARG A 149 -13.19 7.47 -8.28
C ARG A 149 -12.45 8.66 -8.86
N LEU A 150 -11.27 8.38 -9.41
CA LEU A 150 -10.46 9.36 -10.10
C LEU A 150 -10.57 9.10 -11.61
N ILE A 151 -10.99 10.11 -12.37
CA ILE A 151 -11.01 10.05 -13.83
C ILE A 151 -9.64 10.54 -14.31
N VAL A 152 -9.01 9.76 -15.17
CA VAL A 152 -7.74 10.07 -15.82
C VAL A 152 -7.96 10.17 -17.30
N LEU A 153 -7.54 11.30 -17.90
CA LEU A 153 -7.48 11.47 -19.35
C LEU A 153 -6.04 11.72 -19.77
N LEU A 154 -5.62 11.11 -20.85
CA LEU A 154 -4.33 11.38 -21.49
C LEU A 154 -4.57 12.27 -22.71
N GLN A 155 -3.84 13.38 -22.77
CA GLN A 155 -3.95 14.35 -23.85
C GLN A 155 -2.63 14.45 -24.63
N ASN A 156 -2.70 14.35 -25.96
CA ASN A 156 -1.55 14.52 -26.82
C ASN A 156 -1.21 16.02 -27.05
N ALA A 157 -0.15 16.29 -27.80
CA ALA A 157 0.31 17.64 -28.06
C ALA A 157 -0.70 18.51 -28.83
N SER A 158 -1.58 17.90 -29.63
CA SER A 158 -2.65 18.61 -30.36
C SER A 158 -3.90 18.90 -29.50
N GLY A 159 -3.91 18.44 -28.24
CA GLY A 159 -5.04 18.63 -27.32
C GLY A 159 -6.12 17.54 -27.42
N GLN A 160 -5.91 16.51 -28.24
CA GLN A 160 -6.85 15.39 -28.36
C GLN A 160 -6.69 14.42 -27.18
N ILE A 161 -7.78 13.84 -26.73
CA ILE A 161 -7.77 12.78 -25.71
C ILE A 161 -7.47 11.46 -26.39
N VAL A 162 -6.35 10.83 -26.01
CA VAL A 162 -5.82 9.60 -26.62
C VAL A 162 -6.00 8.37 -25.71
N GLY A 163 -6.36 8.56 -24.46
CA GLY A 163 -6.66 7.50 -23.51
C GLY A 163 -7.46 7.99 -22.33
N SER A 164 -8.32 7.14 -21.79
CA SER A 164 -9.09 7.44 -20.60
C SER A 164 -9.22 6.22 -19.68
N LYS A 165 -9.29 6.45 -18.38
CA LYS A 165 -9.53 5.42 -17.37
C LYS A 165 -10.17 6.03 -16.14
N MET A 166 -11.10 5.29 -15.56
CA MET A 166 -11.60 5.55 -14.22
C MET A 166 -10.86 4.63 -13.24
N LEU A 167 -10.26 5.22 -12.20
CA LEU A 167 -9.54 4.51 -11.15
C LEU A 167 -10.38 4.49 -9.89
N ASP A 168 -10.54 3.31 -9.29
CA ASP A 168 -11.09 3.18 -7.95
C ASP A 168 -9.93 3.36 -6.94
N VAL A 169 -10.01 4.40 -6.11
CA VAL A 169 -8.96 4.75 -5.16
C VAL A 169 -9.46 4.50 -3.74
N PRO A 170 -9.06 3.37 -3.11
CA PRO A 170 -9.41 3.10 -1.74
C PRO A 170 -8.62 4.02 -0.78
N VAL A 171 -9.32 4.67 0.13
CA VAL A 171 -8.74 5.42 1.23
C VAL A 171 -8.94 4.65 2.52
N GLN A 172 -7.87 4.29 3.18
CA GLN A 172 -7.91 3.57 4.45
C GLN A 172 -7.49 4.49 5.59
N ILE A 173 -8.17 4.37 6.72
CA ILE A 173 -7.59 4.84 7.98
C ILE A 173 -6.63 3.73 8.44
N LYS A 174 -5.37 3.85 8.08
CA LYS A 174 -4.36 2.96 8.64
C LYS A 174 -4.12 3.41 10.08
N LYS A 175 -4.59 2.62 11.03
CA LYS A 175 -4.16 2.77 12.43
C LYS A 175 -2.64 2.52 12.44
N PRO A 176 -1.83 3.44 12.96
CA PRO A 176 -0.41 3.17 13.10
C PRO A 176 -0.21 1.88 13.87
N TYR A 177 0.73 1.05 13.45
CA TYR A 177 1.17 -0.07 14.28
C TYR A 177 1.70 0.48 15.59
N GLU A 178 1.38 -0.18 16.69
CA GLU A 178 2.03 0.14 17.95
C GLU A 178 3.52 -0.24 17.86
N CYS A 179 4.35 0.67 18.33
CA CYS A 179 5.78 0.43 18.37
C CYS A 179 6.10 -0.51 19.54
N LEU A 180 6.26 -1.80 19.25
CA LEU A 180 6.51 -2.84 20.23
C LEU A 180 8.01 -3.12 20.39
N THR A 181 8.45 -3.31 21.62
CA THR A 181 9.84 -3.73 21.92
C THR A 181 10.15 -5.15 21.41
N ASN A 182 9.12 -6.01 21.35
CA ASN A 182 9.21 -7.38 20.84
C ASN A 182 9.17 -7.46 19.30
N GLY A 183 9.07 -6.31 18.64
CA GLY A 183 9.03 -6.20 17.19
C GLY A 183 7.63 -6.32 16.60
N SER A 184 7.37 -5.48 15.59
CA SER A 184 6.20 -5.56 14.72
C SER A 184 6.65 -6.09 13.37
N LYS A 185 6.19 -7.29 12.99
CA LYS A 185 6.49 -7.87 11.68
C LYS A 185 5.48 -7.39 10.64
N VAL A 186 5.99 -6.97 9.49
CA VAL A 186 5.20 -6.56 8.32
C VAL A 186 5.75 -7.29 7.11
N SER A 187 4.88 -7.71 6.20
CA SER A 187 5.24 -8.38 4.96
C SER A 187 4.38 -7.88 3.81
N GLY A 188 4.84 -8.08 2.60
CA GLY A 188 4.10 -7.70 1.40
C GLY A 188 4.69 -8.27 0.13
N SER A 189 4.22 -7.74 -0.99
CA SER A 189 4.57 -8.18 -2.34
C SER A 189 4.81 -6.97 -3.26
N SER A 190 4.49 -7.09 -4.54
CA SER A 190 4.63 -6.02 -5.55
C SER A 190 3.90 -4.74 -5.17
N GLY A 191 4.40 -3.62 -5.67
CA GLY A 191 3.80 -2.30 -5.46
C GLY A 191 4.42 -1.52 -4.30
N ILE A 192 3.90 -0.32 -4.03
CA ILE A 192 4.37 0.53 -2.93
C ILE A 192 3.51 0.31 -1.70
N THR A 193 4.12 -0.18 -0.63
CA THR A 193 3.48 -0.32 0.68
C THR A 193 4.07 0.71 1.64
N GLN A 194 3.22 1.55 2.21
CA GLN A 194 3.56 2.45 3.31
C GLN A 194 3.02 1.89 4.61
N THR A 195 3.86 1.75 5.60
CA THR A 195 3.47 1.41 6.97
C THR A 195 3.90 2.49 7.93
N MET A 196 3.02 2.83 8.86
CA MET A 196 3.30 3.81 9.91
C MET A 196 3.32 3.11 11.26
N HIS A 197 4.34 3.38 12.07
CA HIS A 197 4.47 2.90 13.44
C HIS A 197 4.50 4.10 14.38
N ALA A 198 3.58 4.13 15.34
CA ALA A 198 3.51 5.20 16.34
C ALA A 198 4.61 5.01 17.38
N LEU A 199 5.51 5.98 17.51
CA LEU A 199 6.55 5.98 18.53
C LEU A 199 5.96 6.30 19.90
N SER A 200 6.45 5.61 20.92
CA SER A 200 5.92 5.69 22.30
C SER A 200 6.43 6.91 23.09
N GLY A 201 7.10 7.86 22.45
CA GLY A 201 7.71 9.02 23.12
C GLY A 201 9.00 8.71 23.86
N LYS A 202 9.63 7.57 23.58
CA LYS A 202 10.95 7.20 24.09
C LYS A 202 12.02 7.56 23.06
N ALA A 203 13.11 8.18 23.55
CA ALA A 203 14.31 8.36 22.75
C ALA A 203 15.11 7.06 22.69
N GLY A 204 15.87 6.86 21.62
CA GLY A 204 16.75 5.71 21.45
C GLY A 204 16.85 5.28 19.99
N ASN A 205 17.18 4.01 19.77
CA ASN A 205 17.31 3.48 18.41
C ASN A 205 16.14 2.55 18.07
N VAL A 206 15.47 2.83 16.97
CA VAL A 206 14.57 1.89 16.30
C VAL A 206 15.42 0.99 15.42
N LYS A 207 15.28 -0.32 15.58
CA LYS A 207 15.96 -1.32 14.75
C LYS A 207 14.97 -1.93 13.77
N ILE A 208 15.27 -1.86 12.47
CA ILE A 208 14.46 -2.44 11.40
C ILE A 208 15.28 -3.51 10.71
N THR A 209 14.95 -4.77 10.95
CA THR A 209 15.56 -5.91 10.25
C THR A 209 14.66 -6.27 9.08
N TRP A 210 15.21 -6.30 7.87
CA TRP A 210 14.45 -6.47 6.66
C TRP A 210 15.02 -7.56 5.76
N ASN A 211 14.15 -8.13 4.90
CA ASN A 211 14.50 -9.12 3.91
C ASN A 211 13.64 -8.91 2.64
N THR A 212 14.30 -8.71 1.52
CA THR A 212 13.68 -8.63 0.18
C THR A 212 13.91 -9.91 -0.62
N TYR A 213 14.43 -10.94 0.02
CA TYR A 213 14.73 -12.25 -0.57
C TYR A 213 15.59 -12.13 -1.83
N SER A 214 15.24 -12.84 -2.92
CA SER A 214 16.01 -12.88 -4.16
C SER A 214 15.50 -11.93 -5.24
N VAL A 215 14.29 -11.39 -5.08
CA VAL A 215 13.70 -10.44 -6.05
C VAL A 215 13.94 -9.03 -5.54
N PRO A 216 14.47 -8.12 -6.38
CA PRO A 216 14.87 -6.80 -5.91
C PRO A 216 13.68 -5.94 -5.49
N ASP A 217 13.70 -5.47 -4.24
CA ASP A 217 12.77 -4.48 -3.71
C ASP A 217 13.55 -3.34 -3.04
N ARG A 218 12.90 -2.20 -2.83
CA ARG A 218 13.52 -1.04 -2.21
C ARG A 218 12.80 -0.70 -0.92
N ILE A 219 13.57 -0.33 0.12
CA ILE A 219 13.05 0.08 1.42
C ILE A 219 13.57 1.47 1.75
N ASP A 220 12.69 2.37 2.17
CA ASP A 220 13.01 3.71 2.65
C ASP A 220 12.32 3.98 3.99
N VAL A 221 13.02 4.62 4.92
CA VAL A 221 12.57 4.89 6.28
C VAL A 221 12.52 6.39 6.53
N TYR A 222 11.41 6.86 7.06
CA TYR A 222 11.19 8.26 7.43
C TYR A 222 10.81 8.36 8.91
N VAL A 223 11.22 9.43 9.57
CA VAL A 223 10.74 9.82 10.91
C VAL A 223 10.08 11.17 10.80
N ASP A 224 8.80 11.25 11.17
CA ASP A 224 7.96 12.45 11.05
C ASP A 224 8.08 13.13 9.68
N GLY A 225 8.07 12.31 8.61
CA GLY A 225 8.16 12.75 7.23
C GLY A 225 9.57 13.09 6.72
N GLN A 226 10.61 12.97 7.56
CA GLN A 226 12.00 13.19 7.17
C GLN A 226 12.69 11.87 6.87
N TRP A 227 13.28 11.73 5.68
CA TRP A 227 14.06 10.55 5.31
C TRP A 227 15.24 10.35 6.25
N LYS A 228 15.47 9.12 6.69
CA LYS A 228 16.54 8.75 7.63
C LYS A 228 17.49 7.72 7.07
N ASP A 229 16.97 6.67 6.40
CA ASP A 229 17.78 5.58 5.86
C ASP A 229 17.01 4.82 4.78
N GLY A 230 17.70 3.97 4.02
CA GLY A 230 17.08 3.14 2.98
C GLY A 230 18.10 2.37 2.15
N THR A 231 17.62 1.39 1.39
CA THR A 231 18.48 0.56 0.53
C THR A 231 19.05 1.33 -0.67
N GLY A 232 18.46 2.47 -1.03
CA GLY A 232 18.83 3.27 -2.20
C GLY A 232 19.65 4.52 -1.90
N GLY A 233 20.09 4.72 -0.68
CA GLY A 233 20.67 6.00 -0.26
C GLY A 233 19.61 7.11 -0.27
N THR A 234 20.05 8.37 -0.30
CA THR A 234 19.15 9.52 -0.25
C THR A 234 18.07 9.46 -1.33
N SER A 235 16.82 9.53 -0.92
CA SER A 235 15.73 9.68 -1.87
C SER A 235 14.77 10.79 -1.47
N SER A 236 14.24 11.48 -2.48
CA SER A 236 12.98 12.17 -2.33
C SER A 236 11.87 11.13 -2.26
N PRO A 237 10.90 11.26 -1.34
CA PRO A 237 9.78 10.32 -1.30
C PRO A 237 8.91 10.45 -2.55
N PRO A 238 8.32 9.37 -2.95
CA PRO A 238 8.55 7.98 -2.56
C PRO A 238 9.53 7.30 -3.49
N PRO A 239 9.98 6.12 -3.09
CA PRO A 239 10.81 5.35 -3.99
C PRO A 239 10.05 5.00 -5.26
N PRO A 240 10.73 5.05 -6.42
CA PRO A 240 10.11 4.69 -7.69
C PRO A 240 9.69 3.23 -7.70
N LEU A 241 8.65 2.90 -8.46
CA LEU A 241 8.40 1.53 -8.88
C LEU A 241 9.24 1.21 -10.12
N CYS A 242 9.68 -0.05 -10.22
CA CYS A 242 10.34 -0.55 -11.42
C CYS A 242 9.88 -1.97 -11.75
N ALA A 243 10.15 -2.41 -12.98
CA ALA A 243 10.01 -3.81 -13.32
C ALA A 243 11.14 -4.63 -12.67
N CYS A 244 10.85 -5.84 -12.17
CA CYS A 244 11.87 -6.72 -11.59
C CYS A 244 12.96 -7.12 -12.58
N SER A 245 12.64 -7.11 -13.87
CA SER A 245 13.61 -7.36 -14.97
C SER A 245 14.56 -6.20 -15.24
N ALA A 246 14.26 -5.00 -14.71
CA ALA A 246 15.08 -3.80 -14.89
C ALA A 246 15.05 -2.97 -13.59
N PRO A 247 15.71 -3.46 -12.52
CA PRO A 247 15.67 -2.81 -11.23
C PRO A 247 16.40 -1.46 -11.27
N LEU A 248 15.80 -0.46 -10.62
CA LEU A 248 16.42 0.85 -10.45
C LEU A 248 17.41 0.84 -9.28
N PRO A 249 18.31 1.83 -9.18
CA PRO A 249 19.21 1.96 -8.05
C PRO A 249 18.47 1.92 -6.71
N GLY A 250 19.00 1.13 -5.78
CA GLY A 250 18.41 0.93 -4.46
C GLY A 250 17.43 -0.22 -4.35
N PHE A 251 17.04 -0.85 -5.46
CA PHE A 251 16.36 -2.13 -5.42
C PHE A 251 17.37 -3.25 -5.20
N VAL A 252 17.20 -4.02 -4.14
CA VAL A 252 18.13 -5.05 -3.70
C VAL A 252 17.39 -6.37 -3.42
N GLY A 253 18.00 -7.48 -3.81
CA GLY A 253 17.56 -8.83 -3.47
C GLY A 253 18.43 -9.38 -2.34
N SER A 254 18.24 -8.89 -1.12
CA SER A 254 19.08 -9.22 0.03
C SER A 254 18.35 -8.98 1.35
N SER A 255 19.07 -9.05 2.45
CA SER A 255 18.59 -8.71 3.78
C SER A 255 19.54 -7.76 4.48
N GLY A 256 19.04 -7.04 5.48
CA GLY A 256 19.86 -6.09 6.23
C GLY A 256 19.16 -5.55 7.47
N THR A 257 19.78 -4.53 8.04
CA THR A 257 19.26 -3.86 9.24
C THR A 257 19.54 -2.38 9.16
N PHE A 258 18.50 -1.57 9.40
CA PHE A 258 18.63 -0.14 9.68
C PHE A 258 18.61 0.09 11.19
N THR A 259 19.37 1.07 11.64
CA THR A 259 19.34 1.56 13.02
C THR A 259 19.06 3.04 13.00
N ILE A 260 17.84 3.41 13.35
CA ILE A 260 17.32 4.77 13.20
C ILE A 260 17.27 5.45 14.57
N PRO A 261 18.07 6.47 14.83
CA PRO A 261 17.96 7.25 16.05
C PRO A 261 16.66 8.05 16.06
N VAL A 262 15.95 7.98 17.17
CA VAL A 262 14.72 8.74 17.41
C VAL A 262 14.79 9.48 18.74
N GLU A 263 14.14 10.63 18.80
CA GLU A 263 14.00 11.44 19.97
C GLU A 263 12.63 11.23 20.63
N ALA A 264 12.49 11.57 21.90
CA ALA A 264 11.19 11.48 22.61
C ALA A 264 10.10 12.37 21.99
N SER A 265 10.48 13.41 21.26
CA SER A 265 9.57 14.27 20.52
C SER A 265 9.01 13.66 19.24
N ASN A 266 9.69 12.68 18.66
CA ASN A 266 9.23 12.03 17.43
C ASN A 266 7.93 11.25 17.66
N LYS A 267 7.03 11.33 16.69
CA LYS A 267 5.68 10.75 16.76
C LYS A 267 5.54 9.46 15.99
N ASN A 268 6.12 9.40 14.79
CA ASN A 268 5.93 8.28 13.89
C ASN A 268 7.24 7.92 13.18
N ILE A 269 7.36 6.63 12.89
CA ILE A 269 8.31 6.14 11.90
C ILE A 269 7.52 5.48 10.76
N GLU A 270 7.86 5.82 9.55
CA GLU A 270 7.21 5.37 8.33
C GLU A 270 8.19 4.54 7.53
N VAL A 271 7.76 3.34 7.13
CA VAL A 271 8.54 2.45 6.27
C VAL A 271 7.80 2.31 4.94
N TYR A 272 8.47 2.70 3.88
CA TYR A 272 8.02 2.48 2.51
C TYR A 272 8.77 1.29 1.94
N VAL A 273 8.03 0.34 1.38
CA VAL A 273 8.61 -0.75 0.60
C VAL A 273 8.05 -0.70 -0.80
N SER A 274 8.93 -0.55 -1.77
CA SER A 274 8.61 -0.63 -3.19
C SER A 274 8.97 -2.01 -3.70
N GLY A 275 7.99 -2.89 -3.74
CA GLY A 275 8.09 -4.18 -4.39
C GLY A 275 8.10 -4.01 -5.90
N CYS A 276 9.09 -4.56 -6.60
CA CYS A 276 9.15 -4.47 -8.06
C CYS A 276 7.96 -5.18 -8.73
N THR A 277 7.63 -4.83 -9.97
CA THR A 277 6.50 -5.35 -10.72
C THR A 277 6.93 -6.34 -11.81
N GLY A 278 6.03 -7.25 -12.19
CA GLY A 278 6.26 -8.20 -13.28
C GLY A 278 6.86 -9.54 -12.87
N SER A 279 7.08 -9.77 -11.56
CA SER A 279 7.38 -11.09 -11.00
C SER A 279 6.75 -11.22 -9.61
N ASN A 280 6.75 -12.44 -9.06
CA ASN A 280 6.31 -12.68 -7.69
C ASN A 280 7.41 -12.22 -6.73
N THR A 281 7.41 -10.96 -6.34
CA THR A 281 8.24 -10.47 -5.25
C THR A 281 7.57 -10.70 -3.91
N ALA A 282 8.40 -10.88 -2.89
CA ALA A 282 7.98 -10.92 -1.50
C ALA A 282 9.03 -10.20 -0.66
N TRP A 283 8.60 -9.55 0.38
CA TRP A 283 9.47 -8.90 1.34
C TRP A 283 8.86 -8.95 2.74
N ASP A 284 9.70 -8.87 3.74
CA ASP A 284 9.27 -8.62 5.12
C ASP A 284 10.27 -7.72 5.85
N TYR A 285 9.79 -7.13 6.93
CA TYR A 285 10.64 -6.51 7.92
C TYR A 285 10.06 -6.67 9.32
N THR A 286 10.94 -6.57 10.32
CA THR A 286 10.57 -6.49 11.73
C THR A 286 11.12 -5.20 12.31
N LEU A 287 10.26 -4.39 12.91
CA LEU A 287 10.60 -3.13 13.53
C LEU A 287 10.55 -3.28 15.05
N ASN A 288 11.67 -3.03 15.71
CA ASN A 288 11.79 -3.03 17.17
C ASN A 288 12.00 -1.60 17.67
N CYS A 289 11.20 -1.22 18.64
CA CYS A 289 11.25 0.12 19.23
C CYS A 289 12.26 0.26 20.36
N PRO A 290 12.65 1.48 20.73
CA PRO A 290 13.50 1.71 21.87
C PRO A 290 12.87 1.14 23.16
N ASN A 291 13.71 0.56 24.01
CA ASN A 291 13.31 0.03 25.32
C ASN A 291 13.02 1.13 26.33
#